data_78fb835db638b8604e894a48196bf651
#
_entry.id   78fb835db638b8604e894a48196bf651
#
_cell.length_a   1.000
_cell.length_b   1.000
_cell.length_c   1.000
_cell.angle_alpha   90.00
_cell.angle_beta   90.00
_cell.angle_gamma   90.00
#
_symmetry.space_group_name_H-M   'P 1'
#
loop_
_entity.id
_entity.type
_entity.pdbx_description
1 polymer ?
#
loop_
_entity_poly.entity_id
_entity_poly.type
_entity_poly.pdbx_seq_one_letter_code
_entity_poly.pdbx_strand_id
1 'polypeptide(L)'
;MEWTYDSIKKWFDAYFEDVCISQGDLETVTNLKKYFSADLELMMYTAPSSPPARLMSRDDLLISFVHPGLQENIVPLHFAIDANQMIVAVQFEIRFTDKPSGTKWQPVQASAHYHLLVDENRDLKIRRIFYWTEALPEDLFDYWTHHRENALRQHALNYLNSES
;
A
#
# COMPACT_ATOMS: atom_id res chain seq x y z
N MET A 1 -20.32 18.08 0.47
CA MET A 1 -19.11 18.43 1.24
C MET A 1 -18.01 18.64 0.22
N GLU A 2 -17.32 19.76 0.28
CA GLU A 2 -16.19 20.06 -0.61
C GLU A 2 -14.91 19.51 0.01
N TRP A 3 -14.11 18.81 -0.77
CA TRP A 3 -12.83 18.28 -0.31
C TRP A 3 -11.79 19.41 -0.35
N THR A 4 -11.22 19.71 0.80
CA THR A 4 -10.20 20.75 1.01
C THR A 4 -8.82 20.12 1.27
N TYR A 5 -7.77 20.92 1.26
CA TYR A 5 -6.42 20.49 1.65
C TYR A 5 -6.46 19.73 3.00
N ASP A 6 -7.05 20.32 4.04
CA ASP A 6 -7.04 19.73 5.38
C ASP A 6 -7.84 18.42 5.46
N SER A 7 -8.99 18.35 4.79
CA SER A 7 -9.81 17.13 4.78
C SER A 7 -9.14 15.98 4.00
N ILE A 8 -8.47 16.28 2.88
CA ILE A 8 -7.69 15.31 2.11
C ILE A 8 -6.48 14.84 2.94
N LYS A 9 -5.75 15.78 3.56
CA LYS A 9 -4.60 15.44 4.41
C LYS A 9 -5.00 14.49 5.54
N LYS A 10 -6.07 14.83 6.27
CA LYS A 10 -6.59 13.99 7.35
C LYS A 10 -7.01 12.59 6.86
N TRP A 11 -7.60 12.51 5.68
CA TRP A 11 -7.97 11.23 5.06
C TRP A 11 -6.74 10.39 4.73
N PHE A 12 -5.66 11.00 4.20
CA PHE A 12 -4.40 10.31 3.95
C PHE A 12 -3.69 9.87 5.23
N ASP A 13 -3.75 10.66 6.30
CA ASP A 13 -3.19 10.25 7.59
C ASP A 13 -3.89 8.98 8.10
N ALA A 14 -5.22 8.89 7.99
CA ALA A 14 -5.98 7.69 8.33
C ALA A 14 -5.65 6.50 7.41
N TYR A 15 -5.46 6.74 6.11
CA TYR A 15 -5.05 5.70 5.18
C TYR A 15 -3.69 5.09 5.54
N PHE A 16 -2.67 5.91 5.78
CA PHE A 16 -1.35 5.42 6.15
C PHE A 16 -1.34 4.74 7.53
N GLU A 17 -2.13 5.25 8.47
CA GLU A 17 -2.31 4.60 9.77
C GLU A 17 -2.93 3.20 9.62
N ASP A 18 -3.99 3.06 8.83
CA ASP A 18 -4.63 1.77 8.58
C ASP A 18 -3.69 0.79 7.87
N VAL A 19 -2.85 1.25 6.94
CA VAL A 19 -1.81 0.41 6.31
C VAL A 19 -0.84 -0.11 7.36
N CYS A 20 -0.34 0.74 8.25
CA CYS A 20 0.56 0.33 9.33
C CYS A 20 -0.10 -0.63 10.31
N ILE A 21 -1.37 -0.39 10.68
CA ILE A 21 -2.13 -1.24 11.61
C ILE A 21 -2.44 -2.61 11.01
N SER A 22 -2.58 -2.71 9.69
CA SER A 22 -2.87 -3.99 9.01
C SER A 22 -1.80 -5.04 9.27
N GLN A 23 -0.57 -4.63 9.49
CA GLN A 23 0.59 -5.47 9.79
C GLN A 23 0.78 -6.66 8.83
N GLY A 24 0.28 -6.54 7.62
CA GLY A 24 0.37 -7.58 6.59
C GLY A 24 -0.59 -8.76 6.77
N ASP A 25 -1.49 -8.74 7.73
CA ASP A 25 -2.51 -9.77 7.91
C ASP A 25 -3.56 -9.70 6.80
N LEU A 26 -3.88 -10.84 6.19
CA LEU A 26 -4.82 -10.92 5.08
C LEU A 26 -6.20 -10.35 5.41
N GLU A 27 -6.73 -10.64 6.59
CA GLU A 27 -8.05 -10.16 7.02
C GLU A 27 -8.07 -8.63 7.19
N THR A 28 -7.04 -8.06 7.80
CA THR A 28 -6.93 -6.60 8.02
C THR A 28 -6.57 -5.85 6.76
N VAL A 29 -5.75 -6.43 5.88
CA VAL A 29 -5.43 -5.87 4.56
C VAL A 29 -6.69 -5.68 3.70
N THR A 30 -7.65 -6.59 3.78
CA THR A 30 -8.92 -6.46 3.05
C THR A 30 -9.71 -5.21 3.44
N ASN A 31 -9.55 -4.70 4.66
CA ASN A 31 -10.18 -3.46 5.10
C ASN A 31 -9.64 -2.22 4.38
N LEU A 32 -8.44 -2.30 3.80
CA LEU A 32 -7.86 -1.22 3.00
C LEU A 32 -8.59 -0.99 1.68
N LYS A 33 -9.40 -1.97 1.25
CA LYS A 33 -10.19 -1.88 0.01
C LYS A 33 -11.10 -0.63 -0.03
N LYS A 34 -11.53 -0.14 1.13
CA LYS A 34 -12.37 1.08 1.25
C LYS A 34 -11.70 2.33 0.69
N TYR A 35 -10.37 2.39 0.62
CA TYR A 35 -9.61 3.53 0.12
C TYR A 35 -9.46 3.56 -1.40
N PHE A 36 -9.71 2.46 -2.08
CA PHE A 36 -9.41 2.30 -3.49
C PHE A 36 -10.67 2.16 -4.33
N SER A 37 -10.69 2.82 -5.51
CA SER A 37 -11.73 2.57 -6.51
C SER A 37 -11.60 1.16 -7.09
N ALA A 38 -12.71 0.62 -7.60
CA ALA A 38 -12.72 -0.73 -8.18
C ALA A 38 -11.81 -0.85 -9.41
N ASP A 39 -11.68 0.24 -10.15
CA ASP A 39 -10.86 0.39 -11.35
C ASP A 39 -9.49 1.01 -11.08
N LEU A 40 -8.95 0.84 -9.87
CA LEU A 40 -7.61 1.34 -9.52
C LEU A 40 -6.55 0.88 -10.52
N GLU A 41 -5.72 1.82 -10.93
CA GLU A 41 -4.50 1.58 -11.69
C GLU A 41 -3.28 2.04 -10.87
N LEU A 42 -2.34 1.15 -10.62
CA LEU A 42 -1.06 1.47 -10.00
C LEU A 42 0.07 1.20 -10.97
N MET A 43 0.87 2.23 -11.24
CA MET A 43 2.11 2.15 -12.00
C MET A 43 3.29 2.19 -11.04
N MET A 44 4.05 1.09 -10.94
CA MET A 44 5.19 0.99 -10.04
C MET A 44 6.50 1.10 -10.79
N TYR A 45 7.38 1.96 -10.29
CA TYR A 45 8.74 2.18 -10.79
C TYR A 45 9.73 1.87 -9.67
N THR A 46 10.76 1.06 -9.95
CA THR A 46 11.80 0.73 -8.98
C THR A 46 13.15 1.25 -9.47
N ALA A 47 13.79 2.11 -8.67
CA ALA A 47 15.14 2.57 -8.98
C ALA A 47 16.18 1.48 -8.63
N PRO A 48 17.29 1.37 -9.38
CA PRO A 48 17.70 2.17 -10.54
C PRO A 48 17.16 1.63 -11.87
N SER A 49 16.14 0.86 -11.83
CA SER A 49 15.69 0.10 -12.99
C SER A 49 15.26 1.01 -14.14
N SER A 50 15.69 0.61 -15.29
CA SER A 50 14.94 0.92 -16.47
C SER A 50 13.57 0.25 -16.45
N PRO A 51 12.55 0.85 -17.09
CA PRO A 51 11.24 0.26 -17.24
C PRO A 51 11.31 -1.24 -17.60
N PRO A 52 10.26 -1.99 -17.32
CA PRO A 52 8.92 -1.47 -17.37
C PRO A 52 8.37 -1.12 -15.98
N ALA A 53 7.62 -0.03 -15.96
CA ALA A 53 6.64 0.17 -14.92
C ALA A 53 5.73 -1.06 -14.89
N ARG A 54 5.54 -1.60 -13.69
CA ARG A 54 4.57 -2.66 -13.48
C ARG A 54 3.19 -2.04 -13.29
N LEU A 55 2.24 -2.42 -14.15
CA LEU A 55 0.83 -2.07 -13.94
C LEU A 55 0.20 -3.08 -12.97
N MET A 56 -0.46 -2.58 -11.94
CA MET A 56 -1.14 -3.38 -10.92
C MET A 56 -2.59 -2.92 -10.78
N SER A 57 -3.49 -3.89 -10.59
CA SER A 57 -4.89 -3.65 -10.20
C SER A 57 -5.02 -3.38 -8.70
N ARG A 58 -6.23 -3.02 -8.25
CA ARG A 58 -6.54 -2.91 -6.82
C ARG A 58 -6.25 -4.21 -6.08
N ASP A 59 -6.64 -5.34 -6.63
CA ASP A 59 -6.45 -6.64 -5.95
C ASP A 59 -4.97 -7.02 -5.89
N ASP A 60 -4.18 -6.74 -6.95
CA ASP A 60 -2.72 -6.90 -6.91
C ASP A 60 -2.07 -6.04 -5.83
N LEU A 61 -2.52 -4.78 -5.69
CA LEU A 61 -2.03 -3.88 -4.64
C LEU A 61 -2.35 -4.42 -3.25
N LEU A 62 -3.59 -4.86 -3.01
CA LEU A 62 -3.98 -5.43 -1.72
C LEU A 62 -3.16 -6.68 -1.38
N ILE A 63 -2.93 -7.56 -2.35
CA ILE A 63 -2.07 -8.73 -2.18
C ILE A 63 -0.63 -8.32 -1.82
N SER A 64 -0.14 -7.22 -2.37
CA SER A 64 1.21 -6.73 -2.06
C SER A 64 1.40 -6.33 -0.60
N PHE A 65 0.34 -5.98 0.11
CA PHE A 65 0.37 -5.68 1.55
C PHE A 65 0.31 -6.93 2.44
N VAL A 66 0.13 -8.13 1.88
CA VAL A 66 0.03 -9.37 2.66
C VAL A 66 1.42 -9.94 2.94
N HIS A 67 1.89 -9.76 4.17
CA HIS A 67 3.19 -10.24 4.66
C HIS A 67 3.19 -10.37 6.20
N PRO A 68 2.44 -11.30 6.79
CA PRO A 68 2.12 -11.30 8.23
C PRO A 68 3.32 -11.45 9.17
N GLY A 69 4.44 -11.94 8.69
CA GLY A 69 5.69 -12.04 9.49
C GLY A 69 6.51 -10.77 9.53
N LEU A 70 6.16 -9.78 8.73
CA LEU A 70 6.91 -8.55 8.52
C LEU A 70 6.07 -7.34 8.93
N GLN A 71 6.56 -6.52 9.84
CA GLN A 71 5.95 -5.24 10.14
C GLN A 71 6.44 -4.19 9.14
N GLU A 72 5.51 -3.53 8.48
CA GLU A 72 5.75 -2.41 7.59
C GLU A 72 5.18 -1.14 8.20
N ASN A 73 6.04 -0.14 8.42
CA ASN A 73 5.64 1.18 8.87
C ASN A 73 5.92 2.20 7.78
N ILE A 74 4.88 2.81 7.25
CA ILE A 74 4.97 3.91 6.30
C ILE A 74 4.97 5.22 7.07
N VAL A 75 6.04 5.99 6.91
CA VAL A 75 6.22 7.29 7.58
C VAL A 75 6.17 8.39 6.53
N PRO A 76 5.03 9.09 6.37
CA PRO A 76 4.95 10.24 5.47
C PRO A 76 5.87 11.36 5.94
N LEU A 77 6.68 11.89 5.02
CA LEU A 77 7.63 12.97 5.27
C LEU A 77 7.11 14.31 4.75
N HIS A 78 6.62 14.33 3.52
CA HIS A 78 6.14 15.53 2.86
C HIS A 78 4.88 15.25 2.05
N PHE A 79 3.95 16.21 2.09
CA PHE A 79 2.74 16.22 1.28
C PHE A 79 2.69 17.46 0.39
N ALA A 80 2.27 17.28 -0.85
CA ALA A 80 1.80 18.34 -1.72
C ALA A 80 0.38 17.96 -2.20
N ILE A 81 -0.61 18.77 -1.88
CA ILE A 81 -2.02 18.48 -2.16
C ILE A 81 -2.58 19.59 -3.04
N ASP A 82 -3.08 19.22 -4.22
CA ASP A 82 -3.93 20.05 -5.05
C ASP A 82 -5.38 19.57 -4.95
N ALA A 83 -6.15 20.21 -4.09
CA ALA A 83 -7.55 19.86 -3.86
C ALA A 83 -8.44 20.13 -5.08
N ASN A 84 -8.09 21.09 -5.94
CA ASN A 84 -8.86 21.40 -7.14
C ASN A 84 -8.72 20.33 -8.22
N GLN A 85 -7.51 19.79 -8.38
CA GLN A 85 -7.22 18.73 -9.33
C GLN A 85 -7.37 17.32 -8.73
N MET A 86 -7.62 17.23 -7.43
CA MET A 86 -7.72 15.95 -6.70
C MET A 86 -6.44 15.12 -6.86
N ILE A 87 -5.28 15.77 -6.69
CA ILE A 87 -3.96 15.13 -6.79
C ILE A 87 -3.21 15.34 -5.48
N VAL A 88 -2.58 14.27 -5.01
CA VAL A 88 -1.72 14.28 -3.81
C VAL A 88 -0.38 13.65 -4.14
N ALA A 89 0.70 14.38 -3.92
CA ALA A 89 2.05 13.84 -3.95
C ALA A 89 2.55 13.64 -2.52
N VAL A 90 3.09 12.47 -2.23
CA VAL A 90 3.64 12.13 -0.92
C VAL A 90 5.04 11.57 -1.08
N GLN A 91 5.98 12.09 -0.30
CA GLN A 91 7.27 11.46 -0.07
C GLN A 91 7.23 10.76 1.28
N PHE A 92 7.66 9.51 1.35
CA PHE A 92 7.63 8.72 2.57
C PHE A 92 8.80 7.75 2.67
N GLU A 93 9.01 7.31 3.89
CA GLU A 93 9.98 6.29 4.25
C GLU A 93 9.25 5.03 4.70
N ILE A 94 9.68 3.88 4.21
CA ILE A 94 9.14 2.59 4.60
C ILE A 94 10.16 1.89 5.49
N ARG A 95 9.73 1.51 6.69
CA ARG A 95 10.54 0.80 7.69
C ARG A 95 10.02 -0.59 7.88
N PHE A 96 10.89 -1.57 7.69
CA PHE A 96 10.57 -2.98 7.85
C PHE A 96 11.22 -3.56 9.10
N THR A 97 10.47 -4.38 9.82
CA THR A 97 10.93 -5.11 11.00
C THR A 97 10.41 -6.54 10.94
N ASP A 98 11.31 -7.52 11.10
CA ASP A 98 10.90 -8.92 11.31
C ASP A 98 10.24 -9.06 12.69
N LYS A 99 8.96 -9.42 12.72
CA LYS A 99 8.20 -9.51 13.98
C LYS A 99 8.80 -10.54 14.95
N PRO A 100 9.16 -11.77 14.50
CA PRO A 100 9.70 -12.78 15.41
C PRO A 100 11.04 -12.40 16.03
N SER A 101 11.99 -11.89 15.25
CA SER A 101 13.36 -11.61 15.71
C SER A 101 13.58 -10.17 16.14
N GLY A 102 12.71 -9.24 15.72
CA GLY A 102 12.93 -7.81 15.91
C GLY A 102 14.01 -7.21 15.00
N THR A 103 14.53 -7.96 14.02
CA THR A 103 15.50 -7.47 13.05
C THR A 103 14.91 -6.35 12.23
N LYS A 104 15.68 -5.26 12.06
CA LYS A 104 15.27 -4.08 11.28
C LYS A 104 16.19 -3.92 10.07
N TRP A 105 15.59 -3.61 8.94
CA TRP A 105 16.31 -3.23 7.74
C TRP A 105 16.51 -1.71 7.67
N GLN A 106 17.41 -1.30 6.79
CA GLN A 106 17.55 0.12 6.46
C GLN A 106 16.25 0.64 5.84
N PRO A 107 15.79 1.83 6.21
CA PRO A 107 14.59 2.40 5.63
C PRO A 107 14.70 2.57 4.11
N VAL A 108 13.59 2.32 3.42
CA VAL A 108 13.48 2.48 1.97
C VAL A 108 12.76 3.78 1.67
N GLN A 109 13.34 4.62 0.81
CA GLN A 109 12.70 5.86 0.37
C GLN A 109 11.74 5.58 -0.77
N ALA A 110 10.59 6.20 -0.70
CA ALA A 110 9.57 6.10 -1.74
C ALA A 110 8.81 7.41 -1.91
N SER A 111 8.18 7.54 -3.05
CA SER A 111 7.23 8.62 -3.33
C SER A 111 6.07 8.12 -4.17
N ALA A 112 4.93 8.75 -4.03
CA ALA A 112 3.77 8.42 -4.82
C ALA A 112 2.97 9.66 -5.20
N HIS A 113 2.39 9.64 -6.40
CA HIS A 113 1.36 10.57 -6.83
C HIS A 113 0.02 9.81 -6.87
N TYR A 114 -0.91 10.27 -6.08
CA TYR A 114 -2.25 9.74 -5.98
C TYR A 114 -3.22 10.63 -6.74
N HIS A 115 -3.97 10.06 -7.68
CA HIS A 115 -5.10 10.71 -8.31
C HIS A 115 -6.38 10.21 -7.65
N LEU A 116 -7.16 11.13 -7.15
CA LEU A 116 -8.35 10.87 -6.35
C LEU A 116 -9.62 11.05 -7.18
N LEU A 117 -10.68 10.41 -6.73
CA LEU A 117 -12.05 10.68 -7.16
C LEU A 117 -12.98 10.66 -5.96
N VAL A 118 -14.14 11.26 -6.13
CA VAL A 118 -15.26 11.13 -5.20
C VAL A 118 -16.27 10.20 -5.85
N ASP A 119 -16.59 9.09 -5.18
CA ASP A 119 -17.53 8.11 -5.69
C ASP A 119 -19.00 8.55 -5.56
N GLU A 120 -19.93 7.73 -6.01
CA GLU A 120 -21.36 8.00 -5.95
C GLU A 120 -21.91 8.15 -4.52
N ASN A 121 -21.25 7.56 -3.54
CA ASN A 121 -21.56 7.69 -2.11
C ASN A 121 -20.94 8.94 -1.46
N ARG A 122 -20.23 9.75 -2.24
CA ARG A 122 -19.43 10.91 -1.81
C ARG A 122 -18.20 10.56 -0.98
N ASP A 123 -17.74 9.32 -1.07
CA ASP A 123 -16.50 8.87 -0.45
C ASP A 123 -15.30 9.17 -1.34
N LEU A 124 -14.21 9.61 -0.70
CA LEU A 124 -12.94 9.81 -1.39
C LEU A 124 -12.29 8.46 -1.67
N LYS A 125 -11.82 8.27 -2.90
CA LYS A 125 -11.13 7.06 -3.34
C LYS A 125 -9.87 7.39 -4.12
N ILE A 126 -8.87 6.54 -3.99
CA ILE A 126 -7.69 6.55 -4.86
C ILE A 126 -8.03 5.77 -6.13
N ARG A 127 -7.91 6.42 -7.28
CA ARG A 127 -8.17 5.82 -8.58
C ARG A 127 -6.90 5.46 -9.33
N ARG A 128 -5.84 6.25 -9.18
CA ARG A 128 -4.58 6.00 -9.84
C ARG A 128 -3.42 6.33 -8.91
N ILE A 129 -2.38 5.52 -8.96
CA ILE A 129 -1.15 5.73 -8.22
C ILE A 129 0.04 5.62 -9.18
N PHE A 130 0.91 6.62 -9.16
CA PHE A 130 2.26 6.52 -9.68
C PHE A 130 3.21 6.40 -8.51
N TYR A 131 3.89 5.28 -8.40
CA TYR A 131 4.70 4.93 -7.24
C TYR A 131 6.16 4.71 -7.64
N TRP A 132 7.05 5.40 -6.99
CA TRP A 132 8.50 5.27 -7.15
C TRP A 132 9.12 4.82 -5.84
N THR A 133 9.97 3.80 -5.91
CA THR A 133 10.67 3.28 -4.73
C THR A 133 12.11 2.95 -5.07
N GLU A 134 12.98 3.05 -4.06
CA GLU A 134 14.28 2.41 -4.11
C GLU A 134 14.11 0.89 -4.18
N ALA A 135 15.11 0.18 -4.72
CA ALA A 135 15.14 -1.27 -4.68
C ALA A 135 15.14 -1.75 -3.21
N LEU A 136 14.31 -2.73 -2.91
CA LEU A 136 14.38 -3.38 -1.61
C LEU A 136 15.71 -4.14 -1.48
N PRO A 137 16.33 -4.20 -0.28
CA PRO A 137 17.42 -5.14 -0.03
C PRO A 137 17.02 -6.55 -0.44
N GLU A 138 17.95 -7.30 -1.06
CA GLU A 138 17.64 -8.62 -1.63
C GLU A 138 17.09 -9.60 -0.59
N ASP A 139 17.68 -9.64 0.59
CA ASP A 139 17.23 -10.47 1.71
C ASP A 139 15.84 -10.08 2.21
N LEU A 140 15.51 -8.78 2.24
CA LEU A 140 14.19 -8.29 2.60
C LEU A 140 13.14 -8.67 1.54
N PHE A 141 13.49 -8.56 0.27
CA PHE A 141 12.57 -8.91 -0.82
C PHE A 141 12.21 -10.39 -0.80
N ASP A 142 13.20 -11.26 -0.60
CA ASP A 142 13.00 -12.71 -0.50
C ASP A 142 12.15 -13.07 0.73
N TYR A 143 12.44 -12.45 1.87
CA TYR A 143 11.70 -12.63 3.10
C TYR A 143 10.22 -12.22 2.94
N TRP A 144 9.97 -11.04 2.39
CA TRP A 144 8.62 -10.51 2.14
C TRP A 144 7.83 -11.40 1.18
N THR A 145 8.45 -11.85 0.08
CA THR A 145 7.83 -12.75 -0.90
C THR A 145 7.43 -14.09 -0.25
N HIS A 146 8.31 -14.67 0.57
CA HIS A 146 8.05 -15.91 1.28
C HIS A 146 6.85 -15.80 2.23
N HIS A 147 6.78 -14.76 3.04
CA HIS A 147 5.65 -14.56 3.96
C HIS A 147 4.33 -14.35 3.23
N ARG A 148 4.33 -13.61 2.14
CA ARG A 148 3.16 -13.41 1.29
C ARG A 148 2.67 -14.71 0.69
N GLU A 149 3.55 -15.50 0.11
CA GLU A 149 3.18 -16.78 -0.51
C GLU A 149 2.59 -17.76 0.51
N ASN A 150 3.17 -17.85 1.69
CA ASN A 150 2.66 -18.70 2.76
C ASN A 150 1.26 -18.25 3.23
N ALA A 151 1.04 -16.97 3.41
CA ALA A 151 -0.25 -16.42 3.81
C ALA A 151 -1.35 -16.70 2.77
N LEU A 152 -1.03 -16.52 1.48
CA LEU A 152 -1.95 -16.79 0.39
C LEU A 152 -2.29 -18.28 0.26
N ARG A 153 -1.31 -19.16 0.44
CA ARG A 153 -1.54 -20.62 0.47
C ARG A 153 -2.46 -21.01 1.61
N GLN A 154 -2.24 -20.48 2.81
CA GLN A 154 -3.08 -20.78 3.97
C GLN A 154 -4.51 -20.31 3.78
N HIS A 155 -4.70 -19.13 3.18
CA HIS A 155 -6.02 -18.61 2.84
C HIS A 155 -6.76 -19.51 1.85
N ALA A 156 -6.08 -19.97 0.80
CA ALA A 156 -6.66 -20.89 -0.19
C ALA A 156 -7.08 -22.23 0.45
N LEU A 157 -6.26 -22.77 1.34
CA LEU A 157 -6.58 -24.01 2.07
C LEU A 157 -7.80 -23.82 2.99
N ASN A 158 -7.88 -22.71 3.70
CA ASN A 158 -9.02 -22.42 4.57
C ASN A 158 -10.32 -22.25 3.78
N TYR A 159 -10.25 -21.61 2.60
CA TYR A 159 -11.40 -21.44 1.70
C TYR A 159 -11.91 -22.80 1.23
N LEU A 160 -11.03 -23.66 0.72
CA LEU A 160 -11.41 -25.01 0.27
C LEU A 160 -12.02 -25.87 1.39
N ASN A 161 -11.53 -25.73 2.61
CA ASN A 161 -12.06 -26.47 3.76
C ASN A 161 -13.41 -25.92 4.25
N SER A 162 -13.74 -24.66 3.94
CA SER A 162 -15.02 -24.04 4.34
C SER A 162 -16.16 -24.40 3.40
N GLU A 163 -15.87 -24.82 2.17
CA GLU A 163 -16.87 -25.26 1.17
C GLU A 163 -17.20 -26.76 1.25
N SER A 164 -16.46 -27.49 2.04
CA SER A 164 -16.69 -28.94 2.30
C SER A 164 -17.45 -29.16 3.60
#